data_8172f67018b3249fe5fa195cf00f754e
#
_entry.id   8172f67018b3249fe5fa195cf00f754e
#
_cell.length_a   1.000
_cell.length_b   1.000
_cell.length_c   1.000
_cell.angle_alpha   90.00
_cell.angle_beta   90.00
_cell.angle_gamma   90.00
#
_symmetry.space_group_name_H-M   'P 1'
#
loop_
_entity.id
_entity.type
_entity.pdbx_description
1 polymer ?
#
loop_
_entity_poly.entity_id
_entity_poly.type
_entity_poly.pdbx_seq_one_letter_code
_entity_poly.pdbx_strand_id
1 'polypeptide(L)'
;RSDKEQLVAELKTKLAGADAVYYTDFTGLNVKSMTTLRRRFRKAGVEYVVIKNTLALRAVNEAGLASQALKGPTGVVVAKDAIAAAKLLSDFAKENDQKPSIKGGLWEGKAVDADMVKKLASMPTREELSILVGTFNSVLSMFALALEAKKTQLEGTN
;
A
#
# COMPACT_ATOMS: atom_id res chain seq x y z
N ARG A 1 9.88 12.26 28.88
CA ARG A 1 9.27 13.29 28.00
C ARG A 1 10.07 13.46 26.71
N SER A 2 11.41 13.61 26.81
CA SER A 2 12.28 13.77 25.63
C SER A 2 12.18 12.59 24.65
N ASP A 3 12.12 11.36 25.13
CA ASP A 3 12.03 10.16 24.27
C ASP A 3 10.75 10.13 23.43
N LYS A 4 9.64 10.57 24.01
CA LYS A 4 8.35 10.66 23.29
C LYS A 4 8.36 11.75 22.23
N GLU A 5 8.98 12.87 22.50
CA GLU A 5 9.14 13.98 21.56
C GLU A 5 10.07 13.58 20.41
N GLN A 6 11.15 12.86 20.70
CA GLN A 6 12.04 12.29 19.69
C GLN A 6 11.31 11.29 18.78
N LEU A 7 10.52 10.37 19.35
CA LEU A 7 9.72 9.42 18.58
C LEU A 7 8.72 10.13 17.66
N VAL A 8 8.06 11.17 18.14
CA VAL A 8 7.13 11.97 17.34
C VAL A 8 7.87 12.68 16.21
N ALA A 9 9.04 13.27 16.49
CA ALA A 9 9.86 13.96 15.49
C ALA A 9 10.39 13.00 14.42
N GLU A 10 10.88 11.82 14.80
CA GLU A 10 11.32 10.79 13.89
C GLU A 10 10.15 10.31 13.00
N LEU A 11 9.01 10.03 13.61
CA LEU A 11 7.83 9.60 12.87
C LEU A 11 7.35 10.68 11.90
N LYS A 12 7.35 11.93 12.33
CA LYS A 12 7.01 13.08 11.48
C LYS A 12 7.92 13.15 10.24
N THR A 13 9.22 13.01 10.43
CA THR A 13 10.19 12.99 9.33
C THR A 13 9.94 11.83 8.37
N LYS A 14 9.66 10.65 8.90
CA LYS A 14 9.31 9.46 8.11
C LYS A 14 8.01 9.63 7.35
N LEU A 15 7.00 10.20 7.98
CA LEU A 15 5.71 10.51 7.35
C LEU A 15 5.84 11.52 6.21
N ALA A 16 6.68 12.51 6.38
CA ALA A 16 6.92 13.53 5.34
C ALA A 16 7.58 12.94 4.08
N GLY A 17 8.40 11.89 4.25
CA GLY A 17 9.05 11.21 3.13
C GLY A 17 8.30 10.01 2.56
N ALA A 18 7.13 9.70 3.11
CA ALA A 18 6.34 8.54 2.71
C ALA A 18 5.17 8.93 1.80
N ASP A 19 4.90 8.13 0.79
CA ASP A 19 3.74 8.32 -0.09
C ASP A 19 2.46 7.71 0.52
N ALA A 20 2.62 6.68 1.33
CA ALA A 20 1.51 6.00 1.99
C ALA A 20 1.83 5.61 3.43
N VAL A 21 0.82 5.72 4.27
CA VAL A 21 0.86 5.29 5.66
C VAL A 21 -0.39 4.47 5.94
N TYR A 22 -0.21 3.28 6.53
CA TYR A 22 -1.33 2.42 6.89
C TYR A 22 -1.38 2.20 8.39
N TYR A 23 -2.58 2.19 8.94
CA TYR A 23 -2.85 1.86 10.32
C TYR A 23 -3.40 0.44 10.40
N THR A 24 -2.77 -0.39 11.19
CA THR A 24 -3.13 -1.80 11.33
C THR A 24 -3.35 -2.18 12.79
N ASP A 25 -4.24 -3.14 13.01
CA ASP A 25 -4.45 -3.76 14.32
C ASP A 25 -3.78 -5.13 14.34
N PHE A 26 -2.73 -5.25 15.14
CA PHE A 26 -1.96 -6.48 15.28
C PHE A 26 -2.45 -7.41 16.39
N THR A 27 -3.60 -7.13 17.00
CA THR A 27 -4.20 -7.99 18.03
C THR A 27 -4.43 -9.40 17.48
N GLY A 28 -3.99 -10.40 18.20
CA GLY A 28 -4.10 -11.79 17.80
C GLY A 28 -2.91 -12.35 17.02
N LEU A 29 -1.93 -11.53 16.66
CA LEU A 29 -0.66 -11.99 16.10
C LEU A 29 0.30 -12.40 17.23
N ASN A 30 0.93 -13.56 17.08
CA ASN A 30 1.98 -13.99 18.00
C ASN A 30 3.32 -13.33 17.65
N VAL A 31 4.32 -13.48 18.54
CA VAL A 31 5.65 -12.87 18.35
C VAL A 31 6.34 -13.38 17.08
N LYS A 32 6.16 -14.65 16.75
CA LYS A 32 6.72 -15.27 15.54
C LYS A 32 6.16 -14.64 14.27
N SER A 33 4.83 -14.47 14.21
CA SER A 33 4.15 -13.82 13.09
C SER A 33 4.55 -12.36 12.94
N MET A 34 4.65 -11.63 14.05
CA MET A 34 5.12 -10.24 14.07
C MET A 34 6.56 -10.11 13.55
N THR A 35 7.44 -10.99 13.95
CA THR A 35 8.83 -11.02 13.48
C THR A 35 8.90 -11.29 11.98
N THR A 36 8.09 -12.22 11.48
CA THR A 36 8.00 -12.53 10.06
C THR A 36 7.46 -11.34 9.26
N LEU A 37 6.43 -10.68 9.76
CA LEU A 37 5.85 -9.48 9.14
C LEU A 37 6.87 -8.35 9.02
N ARG A 38 7.58 -8.05 10.11
CA ARG A 38 8.64 -7.03 10.11
C ARG A 38 9.78 -7.36 9.14
N ARG A 39 10.13 -8.63 9.04
CA ARG A 39 11.15 -9.09 8.07
C ARG A 39 10.71 -8.88 6.64
N ARG A 40 9.46 -9.24 6.30
CA ARG A 40 8.89 -9.02 4.97
C ARG A 40 8.84 -7.54 4.61
N PHE A 41 8.40 -6.69 5.53
CA PHE A 41 8.37 -5.25 5.33
C PHE A 41 9.75 -4.66 5.12
N ARG A 42 10.72 -5.08 5.91
CA ARG A 42 12.11 -4.62 5.78
C ARG A 42 12.70 -4.98 4.41
N LYS A 43 12.43 -6.18 3.90
CA LYS A 43 12.85 -6.60 2.56
C LYS A 43 12.21 -5.77 1.44
N ALA A 44 10.98 -5.31 1.64
CA ALA A 44 10.27 -4.48 0.69
C ALA A 44 10.58 -2.98 0.82
N GLY A 45 11.46 -2.60 1.74
CA GLY A 45 11.76 -1.19 2.02
C GLY A 45 10.64 -0.45 2.75
N VAL A 46 9.75 -1.17 3.43
CA VAL A 46 8.62 -0.64 4.19
C VAL A 46 8.97 -0.67 5.69
N GLU A 47 8.70 0.42 6.38
CA GLU A 47 8.89 0.49 7.83
C GLU A 47 7.59 0.16 8.57
N TYR A 48 7.72 -0.63 9.61
CA TYR A 48 6.62 -0.97 10.51
C TYR A 48 6.97 -0.56 11.94
N VAL A 49 6.21 0.37 12.48
CA VAL A 49 6.43 0.94 13.82
C VAL A 49 5.18 0.76 14.67
N VAL A 50 5.35 0.22 15.87
CA VAL A 50 4.27 0.09 16.86
C VAL A 50 4.42 1.21 17.87
N ILE A 51 3.44 2.12 17.91
CA ILE A 51 3.42 3.26 18.82
C ILE A 51 2.02 3.45 19.41
N LYS A 52 1.93 4.22 20.49
CA LYS A 52 0.64 4.61 21.07
C LYS A 52 -0.14 5.51 20.10
N ASN A 53 -1.45 5.31 20.02
CA ASN A 53 -2.34 6.07 19.14
C ASN A 53 -2.22 7.60 19.34
N THR A 54 -2.07 8.04 20.57
CA THR A 54 -1.91 9.47 20.88
C THR A 54 -0.65 10.06 20.27
N LEU A 55 0.45 9.31 20.24
CA LEU A 55 1.71 9.74 19.60
C LEU A 55 1.60 9.70 18.09
N ALA A 56 0.94 8.68 17.54
CA ALA A 56 0.69 8.58 16.10
C ALA A 56 -0.16 9.76 15.60
N LEU A 57 -1.26 10.04 16.28
CA LEU A 57 -2.14 11.17 15.96
C LEU A 57 -1.42 12.52 16.06
N ARG A 58 -0.59 12.69 17.07
CA ARG A 58 0.21 13.90 17.24
C ARG A 58 1.18 14.10 16.08
N ALA A 59 1.90 13.06 15.69
CA ALA A 59 2.84 13.10 14.57
C ALA A 59 2.13 13.41 13.24
N VAL A 60 0.97 12.82 13.00
CA VAL A 60 0.14 13.05 11.82
C VAL A 60 -0.37 14.50 11.77
N ASN A 61 -0.85 15.02 12.89
CA ASN A 61 -1.32 16.40 12.99
C ASN A 61 -0.19 17.40 12.79
N GLU A 62 0.98 17.15 13.40
CA GLU A 62 2.16 18.01 13.25
C GLU A 62 2.74 17.97 11.83
N ALA A 63 2.53 16.87 11.11
CA ALA A 63 2.89 16.74 9.69
C ALA A 63 1.88 17.41 8.75
N GLY A 64 0.77 17.93 9.28
CA GLY A 64 -0.29 18.55 8.47
C GLY A 64 -1.11 17.56 7.64
N LEU A 65 -1.09 16.29 8.00
CA LEU A 65 -1.82 15.24 7.30
C LEU A 65 -3.21 15.03 7.90
N ALA A 66 -4.11 14.45 7.12
CA ALA A 66 -5.45 14.13 7.60
C ALA A 66 -5.40 13.12 8.74
N SER A 67 -6.00 13.44 9.87
CA SER A 67 -6.04 12.55 11.03
C SER A 67 -7.26 11.65 10.99
N GLN A 68 -7.09 10.41 11.44
CA GLN A 68 -8.16 9.44 11.61
C GLN A 68 -8.27 9.02 13.05
N ALA A 69 -9.47 8.70 13.51
CA ALA A 69 -9.68 8.15 14.83
C ALA A 69 -9.08 6.74 14.92
N LEU A 70 -8.11 6.57 15.80
CA LEU A 70 -7.45 5.29 16.06
C LEU A 70 -7.93 4.73 17.40
N LYS A 71 -8.40 3.50 17.39
CA LYS A 71 -8.85 2.78 18.59
C LYS A 71 -8.06 1.48 18.73
N GLY A 72 -7.71 1.14 19.96
CA GLY A 72 -6.98 -0.08 20.29
C GLY A 72 -5.53 -0.09 19.83
N PRO A 73 -4.85 -1.24 19.90
CA PRO A 73 -3.47 -1.37 19.47
C PRO A 73 -3.30 -1.01 18.00
N THR A 74 -2.33 -0.16 17.66
CA THR A 74 -2.12 0.31 16.30
C THR A 74 -0.67 0.19 15.91
N GLY A 75 -0.42 -0.51 14.81
CA GLY A 75 0.86 -0.51 14.10
C GLY A 75 0.78 0.46 12.93
N VAL A 76 1.82 1.26 12.77
CA VAL A 76 1.96 2.22 11.67
C VAL A 76 2.90 1.66 10.62
N VAL A 77 2.42 1.54 9.41
CA VAL A 77 3.19 1.11 8.24
C VAL A 77 3.52 2.35 7.41
N VAL A 78 4.78 2.62 7.22
CA VAL A 78 5.26 3.76 6.44
C VAL A 78 5.89 3.24 5.15
N ALA A 79 5.33 3.61 4.01
CA ALA A 79 5.75 3.09 2.73
C ALA A 79 5.93 4.18 1.68
N LYS A 80 6.89 3.98 0.79
CA LYS A 80 7.05 4.79 -0.41
C LYS A 80 6.19 4.30 -1.56
N ASP A 81 5.88 3.00 -1.60
CA ASP A 81 4.98 2.40 -2.57
C ASP A 81 3.70 1.92 -1.88
N ALA A 82 2.62 2.65 -2.09
CA ALA A 82 1.32 2.37 -1.50
C ALA A 82 0.78 0.99 -1.89
N ILE A 83 0.89 0.63 -3.14
CA ILE A 83 0.35 -0.62 -3.68
C ILE A 83 1.13 -1.82 -3.18
N ALA A 84 2.47 -1.77 -3.21
CA ALA A 84 3.32 -2.85 -2.72
C ALA A 84 3.10 -3.13 -1.22
N ALA A 85 3.02 -2.08 -0.41
CA ALA A 85 2.74 -2.21 1.03
C ALA A 85 1.35 -2.77 1.31
N ALA A 86 0.33 -2.32 0.60
CA ALA A 86 -1.04 -2.81 0.72
C ALA A 86 -1.14 -4.30 0.33
N LYS A 87 -0.49 -4.70 -0.75
CA LYS A 87 -0.42 -6.11 -1.17
C LYS A 87 0.26 -6.99 -0.13
N LEU A 88 1.38 -6.54 0.41
CA LEU A 88 2.13 -7.26 1.42
C LEU A 88 1.32 -7.47 2.69
N LEU A 89 0.60 -6.44 3.14
CA LEU A 89 -0.35 -6.53 4.25
C LEU A 89 -1.48 -7.51 3.96
N SER A 90 -2.09 -7.43 2.79
CA SER A 90 -3.20 -8.29 2.39
C SER A 90 -2.77 -9.75 2.32
N ASP A 91 -1.64 -10.05 1.70
CA ASP A 91 -1.12 -11.42 1.57
C ASP A 91 -0.76 -12.00 2.94
N PHE A 92 -0.12 -11.22 3.79
CA PHE A 92 0.19 -11.64 5.14
C PHE A 92 -1.09 -11.89 5.98
N ALA A 93 -2.09 -11.05 5.84
CA ALA A 93 -3.38 -11.23 6.51
C ALA A 93 -4.09 -12.51 6.08
N LYS A 94 -4.05 -12.85 4.80
CA LYS A 94 -4.61 -14.13 4.28
C LYS A 94 -3.91 -15.35 4.88
N GLU A 95 -2.61 -15.27 5.10
CA GLU A 95 -1.83 -16.36 5.71
C GLU A 95 -2.03 -16.48 7.23
N ASN A 96 -2.53 -15.46 7.91
CA ASN A 96 -2.62 -15.34 9.36
C ASN A 96 -4.03 -14.98 9.87
N ASP A 97 -5.04 -15.66 9.37
CA ASP A 97 -6.45 -15.51 9.81
C ASP A 97 -6.97 -14.06 9.75
N GLN A 98 -6.68 -13.36 8.65
CA GLN A 98 -7.06 -11.95 8.45
C GLN A 98 -6.40 -10.97 9.44
N LYS A 99 -5.24 -11.31 9.95
CA LYS A 99 -4.44 -10.45 10.84
C LYS A 99 -3.09 -10.07 10.19
N PRO A 100 -2.61 -8.84 10.31
CA PRO A 100 -3.22 -7.70 10.99
C PRO A 100 -4.44 -7.14 10.26
N SER A 101 -5.42 -6.65 11.00
CA SER A 101 -6.58 -5.95 10.43
C SER A 101 -6.18 -4.53 10.01
N ILE A 102 -6.59 -4.10 8.84
CA ILE A 102 -6.33 -2.75 8.35
C ILE A 102 -7.42 -1.82 8.90
N LYS A 103 -7.01 -0.77 9.59
CA LYS A 103 -7.93 0.23 10.15
C LYS A 103 -8.19 1.38 9.19
N GLY A 104 -7.27 1.63 8.29
CA GLY A 104 -7.27 2.73 7.37
C GLY A 104 -5.85 3.21 7.11
N GLY A 105 -5.70 4.39 6.57
CA GLY A 105 -4.39 4.93 6.29
C GLY A 105 -4.43 6.31 5.66
N LEU A 106 -3.29 6.73 5.17
CA LEU A 106 -3.09 7.95 4.42
C LEU A 106 -2.41 7.61 3.08
N TRP A 107 -2.88 8.20 2.02
CA TRP A 107 -2.27 8.11 0.70
C TRP A 107 -2.20 9.50 0.07
N GLU A 108 -0.99 9.93 -0.25
CA GLU A 108 -0.73 11.28 -0.77
C GLU A 108 -1.33 12.40 0.11
N GLY A 109 -1.27 12.22 1.43
CA GLY A 109 -1.80 13.17 2.41
C GLY A 109 -3.31 13.10 2.62
N LYS A 110 -4.03 12.24 1.89
CA LYS A 110 -5.48 12.07 2.01
C LYS A 110 -5.80 10.84 2.87
N ALA A 111 -6.79 10.96 3.74
CA ALA A 111 -7.27 9.84 4.53
C ALA A 111 -7.96 8.81 3.65
N VAL A 112 -7.58 7.54 3.81
CA VAL A 112 -8.20 6.39 3.15
C VAL A 112 -8.71 5.42 4.21
N ASP A 113 -9.86 4.80 3.95
CA ASP A 113 -10.43 3.79 4.83
C ASP A 113 -9.87 2.38 4.55
N ALA A 114 -10.29 1.41 5.36
CA ALA A 114 -9.86 0.02 5.21
C ALA A 114 -10.25 -0.58 3.85
N ASP A 115 -11.43 -0.23 3.33
CA ASP A 115 -11.91 -0.73 2.04
C ASP A 115 -11.08 -0.18 0.88
N MET A 116 -10.68 1.07 0.95
CA MET A 116 -9.78 1.68 -0.05
C MET A 116 -8.39 1.01 -0.04
N VAL A 117 -7.86 0.70 1.13
CA VAL A 117 -6.59 -0.02 1.27
C VAL A 117 -6.69 -1.42 0.66
N LYS A 118 -7.79 -2.12 0.86
CA LYS A 118 -8.06 -3.42 0.22
C LYS A 118 -8.13 -3.30 -1.30
N LYS A 119 -8.74 -2.25 -1.82
CA LYS A 119 -8.76 -1.96 -3.27
C LYS A 119 -7.36 -1.69 -3.80
N LEU A 120 -6.55 -0.92 -3.08
CA LEU A 120 -5.13 -0.71 -3.44
C LEU A 120 -4.35 -2.03 -3.47
N ALA A 121 -4.62 -2.93 -2.55
CA ALA A 121 -4.01 -4.26 -2.52
C ALA A 121 -4.39 -5.13 -3.72
N SER A 122 -5.56 -4.93 -4.30
CA SER A 122 -6.02 -5.63 -5.50
C SER A 122 -5.48 -5.06 -6.81
N MET A 123 -4.95 -3.83 -6.78
CA MET A 123 -4.35 -3.21 -7.96
C MET A 123 -3.02 -3.87 -8.32
N PRO A 124 -2.65 -3.94 -9.63
CA PRO A 124 -1.35 -4.45 -10.02
C PRO A 124 -0.23 -3.54 -9.51
N THR A 125 0.89 -4.12 -9.10
CA THR A 125 2.11 -3.38 -8.78
C THR A 125 2.66 -2.70 -10.03
N ARG A 126 3.60 -1.77 -9.85
CA ARG A 126 4.26 -1.09 -10.98
C ARG A 126 4.87 -2.08 -11.97
N GLU A 127 5.49 -3.15 -11.47
CA GLU A 127 6.06 -4.22 -12.29
C GLU A 127 4.98 -5.02 -13.01
N GLU A 128 3.92 -5.42 -12.32
CA GLU A 128 2.77 -6.11 -12.90
C GLU A 128 2.05 -5.24 -13.93
N LEU A 129 1.93 -3.93 -13.66
CA LEU A 129 1.34 -2.98 -14.60
C LEU A 129 2.16 -2.87 -15.88
N SER A 130 3.49 -2.86 -15.79
CA SER A 130 4.38 -2.88 -16.96
C SER A 130 4.19 -4.13 -17.82
N ILE A 131 4.03 -5.30 -17.20
CA ILE A 131 3.73 -6.56 -17.88
C ILE A 131 2.37 -6.50 -18.58
N LEU A 132 1.34 -5.99 -17.88
CA LEU A 132 -0.01 -5.82 -18.44
C LEU A 132 -0.02 -4.85 -19.63
N VAL A 133 0.68 -3.73 -19.55
CA VAL A 133 0.81 -2.77 -20.66
C VAL A 133 1.52 -3.41 -21.84
N GLY A 134 2.59 -4.16 -21.63
CA GLY A 134 3.28 -4.91 -22.68
C GLY A 134 2.37 -5.92 -23.39
N THR A 135 1.61 -6.70 -22.63
CA THR A 135 0.62 -7.66 -23.15
C THR A 135 -0.51 -6.94 -23.90
N PHE A 136 -1.02 -5.86 -23.36
CA PHE A 136 -2.05 -5.04 -23.98
C PHE A 136 -1.59 -4.44 -25.30
N ASN A 137 -0.38 -3.91 -25.39
CA ASN A 137 0.21 -3.40 -26.63
C ASN A 137 0.37 -4.50 -27.68
N SER A 138 0.76 -5.71 -27.29
CA SER A 138 0.84 -6.87 -28.19
C SER A 138 -0.52 -7.22 -28.76
N VAL A 139 -1.58 -7.24 -27.94
CA VAL A 139 -2.95 -7.50 -28.39
C VAL A 139 -3.43 -6.40 -29.34
N LEU A 140 -3.16 -5.12 -29.04
CA LEU A 140 -3.48 -4.00 -29.93
C LEU A 140 -2.76 -4.10 -31.27
N SER A 141 -1.49 -4.49 -31.29
CA SER A 141 -0.72 -4.69 -32.52
C SER A 141 -1.30 -5.81 -33.41
N MET A 142 -1.70 -6.92 -32.79
CA MET A 142 -2.37 -8.03 -33.50
C MET A 142 -3.71 -7.60 -34.09
N PHE A 143 -4.48 -6.81 -33.32
CA PHE A 143 -5.76 -6.27 -33.75
C PHE A 143 -5.61 -5.30 -34.93
N ALA A 144 -4.62 -4.42 -34.89
CA ALA A 144 -4.30 -3.49 -35.99
C ALA A 144 -3.92 -4.24 -37.27
N LEU A 145 -3.08 -5.28 -37.21
CA LEU A 145 -2.73 -6.13 -38.33
C LEU A 145 -3.93 -6.86 -38.93
N ALA A 146 -4.83 -7.35 -38.09
CA ALA A 146 -6.07 -8.00 -38.55
C ALA A 146 -6.99 -7.03 -39.30
N LEU A 147 -7.09 -5.78 -38.85
CA LEU A 147 -7.86 -4.74 -39.52
C LEU A 147 -7.25 -4.36 -40.88
N GLU A 148 -5.94 -4.24 -40.99
CA GLU A 148 -5.25 -3.96 -42.25
C GLU A 148 -5.45 -5.08 -43.26
N ALA A 149 -5.33 -6.34 -42.87
CA ALA A 149 -5.58 -7.49 -43.68
C ALA A 149 -7.01 -7.51 -44.26
N LYS A 150 -8.00 -7.18 -43.41
CA LYS A 150 -9.40 -7.08 -43.83
C LYS A 150 -9.63 -5.93 -44.80
N LYS A 151 -9.02 -4.79 -44.57
CA LYS A 151 -9.06 -3.64 -45.48
C LYS A 151 -8.51 -3.98 -46.88
N THR A 152 -7.38 -4.65 -46.94
CA THR A 152 -6.78 -5.10 -48.19
C THR A 152 -7.67 -6.09 -48.95
N GLN A 153 -8.34 -7.00 -48.28
CA GLN A 153 -9.34 -7.89 -48.87
C GLN A 153 -10.53 -7.14 -49.48
N LEU A 154 -11.05 -6.12 -48.78
CA LEU A 154 -12.15 -5.31 -49.27
C LEU A 154 -11.75 -4.44 -50.46
N GLU A 155 -10.56 -3.91 -50.50
CA GLU A 155 -10.02 -3.14 -51.63
C GLU A 155 -9.68 -4.03 -52.85
N GLY A 156 -9.31 -5.28 -52.61
CA GLY A 156 -9.03 -6.25 -53.68
C GLY A 156 -10.24 -6.88 -54.35
N THR A 157 -11.45 -6.63 -53.83
CA THR A 157 -12.72 -7.18 -54.34
C THR A 157 -13.40 -6.23 -55.34
N ASN A 158 -12.89 -5.02 -55.51
CA ASN A 158 -13.34 -4.07 -56.51
C ASN A 158 -12.43 -4.11 -57.72
#